data_30cf2f9b81975b6a3e7fa9a9a3dba342
#
_entry.id   30cf2f9b81975b6a3e7fa9a9a3dba342
#
_cell.length_a   1.000
_cell.length_b   1.000
_cell.length_c   1.000
_cell.angle_alpha   90.00
_cell.angle_beta   90.00
_cell.angle_gamma   90.00
#
_symmetry.space_group_name_H-M   'P 1'
#
loop_
_entity.id
_entity.type
_entity.pdbx_description
1 polymer ?
#
loop_
_entity_poly.entity_id
_entity_poly.type
_entity_poly.pdbx_seq_one_letter_code
_entity_poly.pdbx_strand_id
1 'polypeptide(L)'
;MTVQTFNPEKVLVSEKKDGKFYGKFTDIIMKEVAENSLVMQLGRYIEMDGKQEKKFIIQTDGVSAYWVNETEKIKTDKPQLIEATLVAKKLGIILVASREALNYTWQRFFDEMKPQIVDAFYKKIDEAGLLGLENPFANSVTKVATDSGAVIQGPINYENILKLEEKLYENDIEPNAFVSKVQNRPALREARDGDKKTIYDKANNTLDGIIVADMKSKQIKKGDLIAGNFDHLVYGVPYNITYKISEEGQISTMKNSDDTSINLFEQEMIAIRATMDIGVLVIKDKAFAKLTASV
;
A
#
# COMPACT_ATOMS: atom_id res chain seq x y z
N MET A 1 -8.58 -34.64 -32.92
CA MET A 1 -8.40 -33.85 -31.68
C MET A 1 -7.82 -34.78 -30.65
N THR A 2 -6.54 -34.68 -30.35
CA THR A 2 -5.88 -35.45 -29.29
C THR A 2 -6.28 -34.82 -27.95
N VAL A 3 -7.05 -35.56 -27.17
CA VAL A 3 -7.38 -35.18 -25.80
C VAL A 3 -6.08 -35.24 -25.01
N GLN A 4 -5.54 -34.09 -24.64
CA GLN A 4 -4.42 -34.05 -23.69
C GLN A 4 -4.94 -34.48 -22.32
N THR A 5 -4.55 -35.67 -21.91
CA THR A 5 -4.78 -36.15 -20.54
C THR A 5 -3.84 -35.36 -19.61
N PHE A 6 -4.41 -34.50 -18.78
CA PHE A 6 -3.68 -33.78 -17.74
C PHE A 6 -3.17 -34.81 -16.71
N ASN A 7 -1.86 -34.87 -16.52
CA ASN A 7 -1.25 -35.69 -15.47
C ASN A 7 -0.65 -34.76 -14.41
N PRO A 8 -1.34 -34.55 -13.27
CA PRO A 8 -0.92 -33.62 -12.26
C PRO A 8 0.43 -33.95 -11.63
N GLU A 9 0.80 -35.24 -11.56
CA GLU A 9 2.10 -35.65 -11.03
C GLU A 9 3.29 -35.27 -11.92
N LYS A 10 3.11 -35.31 -13.23
CA LYS A 10 4.18 -34.95 -14.18
C LYS A 10 4.43 -33.44 -14.23
N VAL A 11 3.36 -32.64 -14.23
CA VAL A 11 3.47 -31.17 -14.29
C VAL A 11 4.04 -30.59 -12.99
N LEU A 12 3.55 -31.06 -11.85
CA LEU A 12 3.99 -30.57 -10.54
C LEU A 12 5.40 -31.03 -10.15
N VAL A 13 5.80 -32.24 -10.53
CA VAL A 13 7.14 -32.78 -10.17
C VAL A 13 8.23 -32.20 -11.06
N SER A 14 7.98 -31.95 -12.35
CA SER A 14 8.95 -31.36 -13.27
C SER A 14 9.11 -29.86 -13.03
N GLU A 15 8.03 -29.13 -12.78
CA GLU A 15 8.05 -27.70 -12.47
C GLU A 15 8.55 -27.41 -11.05
N LYS A 16 8.31 -28.32 -10.09
CA LYS A 16 8.89 -28.28 -8.75
C LYS A 16 10.42 -28.41 -8.76
N LYS A 17 10.98 -29.20 -9.70
CA LYS A 17 12.43 -29.34 -9.87
C LYS A 17 13.10 -28.09 -10.45
N ASP A 18 12.40 -27.37 -11.33
CA ASP A 18 12.99 -26.24 -12.05
C ASP A 18 12.70 -24.87 -11.43
N GLY A 19 11.86 -24.79 -10.40
CA GLY A 19 11.48 -23.53 -9.75
C GLY A 19 10.68 -22.55 -10.62
N LYS A 20 10.46 -22.85 -11.90
CA LYS A 20 9.88 -21.95 -12.89
C LYS A 20 8.39 -21.66 -12.68
N PHE A 21 7.64 -22.61 -12.15
CA PHE A 21 6.20 -22.42 -11.90
C PHE A 21 5.97 -21.39 -10.80
N TYR A 22 6.70 -21.51 -9.71
CA TYR A 22 6.60 -20.57 -8.59
C TYR A 22 7.04 -19.14 -8.96
N GLY A 23 8.06 -18.99 -9.80
CA GLY A 23 8.52 -17.68 -10.26
C GLY A 23 7.43 -16.92 -11.02
N LYS A 24 6.81 -17.55 -12.01
CA LYS A 24 5.73 -16.93 -12.80
C LYS A 24 4.51 -16.54 -11.94
N PHE A 25 4.11 -17.40 -11.01
CA PHE A 25 3.00 -17.15 -10.12
C PHE A 25 3.29 -15.98 -9.17
N THR A 26 4.50 -15.93 -8.62
CA THR A 26 5.01 -14.84 -7.77
C THR A 26 4.95 -13.50 -8.48
N ASP A 27 5.45 -13.41 -9.71
CA ASP A 27 5.47 -12.17 -10.48
C ASP A 27 4.07 -11.65 -10.80
N ILE A 28 3.13 -12.54 -11.10
CA ILE A 28 1.73 -12.17 -11.38
C ILE A 28 1.07 -11.59 -10.12
N ILE A 29 1.24 -12.22 -8.94
CA ILE A 29 0.64 -11.73 -7.70
C ILE A 29 1.27 -10.40 -7.27
N MET A 30 2.59 -10.25 -7.38
CA MET A 30 3.25 -8.97 -7.10
C MET A 30 2.71 -7.84 -7.96
N LYS A 31 2.51 -8.11 -9.26
CA LYS A 31 1.92 -7.14 -10.16
C LYS A 31 0.49 -6.75 -9.75
N GLU A 32 -0.35 -7.73 -9.43
CA GLU A 32 -1.73 -7.47 -8.98
C GLU A 32 -1.79 -6.75 -7.62
N VAL A 33 -0.85 -7.04 -6.69
CA VAL A 33 -0.73 -6.29 -5.43
C VAL A 33 -0.36 -4.84 -5.71
N ALA A 34 0.63 -4.61 -6.57
CA ALA A 34 1.07 -3.27 -6.96
C ALA A 34 -0.04 -2.47 -7.67
N GLU A 35 -0.81 -3.12 -8.54
CA GLU A 35 -1.95 -2.52 -9.26
C GLU A 35 -3.15 -2.20 -8.36
N ASN A 36 -3.27 -2.80 -7.18
CA ASN A 36 -4.39 -2.58 -6.26
C ASN A 36 -4.02 -1.77 -5.01
N SER A 37 -2.76 -1.74 -4.59
CA SER A 37 -2.30 -0.97 -3.43
C SER A 37 -2.14 0.51 -3.77
N LEU A 38 -2.79 1.39 -3.01
CA LEU A 38 -2.64 2.84 -3.16
C LEU A 38 -1.25 3.33 -2.77
N VAL A 39 -0.63 2.71 -1.77
CA VAL A 39 0.77 3.01 -1.41
C VAL A 39 1.72 2.78 -2.58
N MET A 40 1.50 1.68 -3.34
CA MET A 40 2.34 1.35 -4.48
C MET A 40 1.99 2.14 -5.76
N GLN A 41 0.72 2.54 -5.93
CA GLN A 41 0.27 3.32 -7.09
C GLN A 41 0.67 4.80 -7.00
N LEU A 42 0.51 5.39 -5.82
CA LEU A 42 0.73 6.82 -5.60
C LEU A 42 2.15 7.11 -5.10
N GLY A 43 2.74 6.18 -4.35
CA GLY A 43 4.05 6.35 -3.76
C GLY A 43 5.20 6.12 -4.75
N ARG A 44 6.38 6.62 -4.40
CA ARG A 44 7.61 6.46 -5.17
C ARG A 44 8.35 5.20 -4.78
N TYR A 45 8.65 4.35 -5.76
CA TYR A 45 9.42 3.13 -5.56
C TYR A 45 10.91 3.44 -5.31
N ILE A 46 11.50 2.76 -4.32
CA ILE A 46 12.95 2.74 -4.06
C ILE A 46 13.42 1.29 -4.12
N GLU A 47 14.36 1.01 -5.01
CA GLU A 47 14.98 -0.30 -5.12
C GLU A 47 15.80 -0.61 -3.86
N MET A 48 15.57 -1.78 -3.26
CA MET A 48 16.22 -2.16 -2.00
C MET A 48 17.45 -3.07 -2.17
N ASP A 49 17.83 -3.41 -3.40
CA ASP A 49 19.03 -4.24 -3.72
C ASP A 49 19.06 -5.57 -2.94
N GLY A 50 17.90 -6.17 -2.68
CA GLY A 50 17.80 -7.40 -1.89
C GLY A 50 18.15 -7.25 -0.41
N LYS A 51 18.19 -6.03 0.14
CA LYS A 51 18.49 -5.76 1.55
C LYS A 51 17.21 -5.40 2.31
N GLN A 52 17.13 -5.79 3.57
CA GLN A 52 16.01 -5.41 4.44
C GLN A 52 16.03 -3.93 4.85
N GLU A 53 17.18 -3.28 4.72
CA GLU A 53 17.37 -1.88 5.08
C GLU A 53 18.14 -1.18 3.98
N LYS A 54 17.63 -0.02 3.55
CA LYS A 54 18.32 0.87 2.60
C LYS A 54 18.35 2.28 3.15
N LYS A 55 19.54 2.84 3.22
CA LYS A 55 19.79 4.24 3.54
C LYS A 55 19.92 5.04 2.25
N PHE A 56 19.28 6.19 2.22
CA PHE A 56 19.35 7.12 1.10
C PHE A 56 19.33 8.55 1.61
N ILE A 57 19.91 9.44 0.83
CA ILE A 57 20.05 10.84 1.18
C ILE A 57 18.89 11.61 0.57
N ILE A 58 18.24 12.42 1.39
CA ILE A 58 17.18 13.34 1.00
C ILE A 58 17.67 14.76 1.18
N GLN A 59 17.45 15.58 0.18
CA GLN A 59 17.64 17.02 0.31
C GLN A 59 16.37 17.61 0.93
N THR A 60 16.49 18.25 2.10
CA THR A 60 15.38 18.84 2.84
C THR A 60 15.09 20.25 2.41
N ASP A 61 16.15 21.01 2.13
CA ASP A 61 16.04 22.40 1.71
C ASP A 61 16.74 22.61 0.37
N GLY A 62 16.17 23.49 -0.45
CA GLY A 62 16.79 23.96 -1.68
C GLY A 62 18.03 24.81 -1.41
N VAL A 63 18.89 24.92 -2.39
CA VAL A 63 19.99 25.90 -2.38
C VAL A 63 19.47 27.26 -2.80
N SER A 64 19.89 28.31 -2.10
CA SER A 64 19.50 29.67 -2.41
C SER A 64 20.45 30.30 -3.43
N ALA A 65 19.90 30.97 -4.45
CA ALA A 65 20.67 31.79 -5.37
C ALA A 65 20.60 33.26 -4.94
N TYR A 66 21.69 33.99 -5.13
CA TYR A 66 21.80 35.38 -4.76
C TYR A 66 22.17 36.25 -5.96
N TRP A 67 21.54 37.41 -6.07
CA TRP A 67 21.96 38.43 -7.01
C TRP A 67 23.23 39.08 -6.50
N VAL A 68 24.24 39.22 -7.33
CA VAL A 68 25.57 39.75 -6.98
C VAL A 68 25.94 40.84 -7.98
N ASN A 69 26.43 41.98 -7.49
CA ASN A 69 26.96 43.01 -8.35
C ASN A 69 28.39 42.68 -8.83
N GLU A 70 28.82 43.40 -9.83
CA GLU A 70 30.21 43.26 -10.34
C GLU A 70 31.22 43.50 -9.22
N THR A 71 32.17 42.57 -9.01
CA THR A 71 33.15 42.55 -7.95
C THR A 71 32.69 42.17 -6.53
N GLU A 72 31.42 41.89 -6.30
CA GLU A 72 30.94 41.38 -5.01
C GLU A 72 31.21 39.87 -4.84
N LYS A 73 31.42 39.46 -3.57
CA LYS A 73 31.58 38.04 -3.24
C LYS A 73 30.25 37.29 -3.34
N ILE A 74 30.26 36.20 -4.12
CA ILE A 74 29.13 35.29 -4.18
C ILE A 74 28.94 34.61 -2.82
N LYS A 75 27.73 34.67 -2.26
CA LYS A 75 27.40 33.97 -1.01
C LYS A 75 27.37 32.46 -1.28
N THR A 76 27.93 31.70 -0.33
CA THR A 76 27.90 30.24 -0.37
C THR A 76 26.72 29.74 0.42
N ASP A 77 26.00 28.77 -0.16
CA ASP A 77 24.93 28.06 0.52
C ASP A 77 25.31 26.57 0.63
N LYS A 78 24.82 25.90 1.67
CA LYS A 78 25.07 24.48 1.88
C LYS A 78 23.74 23.75 1.81
N PRO A 79 23.57 22.77 0.90
CA PRO A 79 22.40 21.94 0.91
C PRO A 79 22.30 21.16 2.24
N GLN A 80 21.12 21.17 2.86
CA GLN A 80 20.84 20.32 4.01
C GLN A 80 20.44 18.95 3.51
N LEU A 81 21.27 17.97 3.83
CA LEU A 81 21.08 16.58 3.47
C LEU A 81 20.74 15.78 4.72
N ILE A 82 19.63 15.08 4.71
CA ILE A 82 19.24 14.16 5.78
C ILE A 82 19.28 12.74 5.25
N GLU A 83 19.87 11.85 6.06
CA GLU A 83 19.86 10.41 5.78
C GLU A 83 18.51 9.83 6.24
N ALA A 84 17.76 9.26 5.30
CA ALA A 84 16.56 8.50 5.60
C ALA A 84 16.83 7.01 5.46
N THR A 85 16.21 6.22 6.32
CA THR A 85 16.35 4.77 6.36
C THR A 85 15.02 4.11 6.08
N LEU A 86 14.94 3.38 4.98
CA LEU A 86 13.79 2.54 4.62
C LEU A 86 14.03 1.13 5.13
N VAL A 87 13.16 0.65 6.02
CA VAL A 87 13.24 -0.69 6.62
C VAL A 87 12.07 -1.54 6.16
N ALA A 88 12.36 -2.66 5.51
CA ALA A 88 11.34 -3.61 5.11
C ALA A 88 10.89 -4.48 6.30
N LYS A 89 9.60 -4.73 6.37
CA LYS A 89 8.93 -5.58 7.36
C LYS A 89 8.22 -6.71 6.66
N LYS A 90 8.18 -7.86 7.32
CA LYS A 90 7.57 -9.07 6.77
C LYS A 90 6.07 -9.06 6.95
N LEU A 91 5.36 -9.28 5.86
CA LEU A 91 3.93 -9.54 5.80
C LEU A 91 3.72 -10.99 5.35
N GLY A 92 2.82 -11.73 5.97
CA GLY A 92 2.59 -13.11 5.61
C GLY A 92 1.18 -13.59 5.91
N ILE A 93 0.76 -14.59 5.14
CA ILE A 93 -0.52 -15.28 5.31
C ILE A 93 -0.29 -16.79 5.20
N ILE A 94 -1.05 -17.56 5.97
CA ILE A 94 -1.13 -19.01 5.84
C ILE A 94 -2.58 -19.35 5.51
N LEU A 95 -2.77 -20.05 4.39
CA LEU A 95 -4.06 -20.60 3.99
C LEU A 95 -4.01 -22.11 4.16
N VAL A 96 -5.09 -22.67 4.71
CA VAL A 96 -5.22 -24.10 4.93
C VAL A 96 -6.42 -24.62 4.17
N ALA A 97 -6.27 -25.76 3.51
CA ALA A 97 -7.34 -26.43 2.79
C ALA A 97 -7.26 -27.96 3.00
N SER A 98 -8.40 -28.64 2.94
CA SER A 98 -8.41 -30.09 2.99
C SER A 98 -7.90 -30.66 1.67
N ARG A 99 -7.20 -31.80 1.74
CA ARG A 99 -6.67 -32.50 0.57
C ARG A 99 -7.77 -32.99 -0.37
N GLU A 100 -8.92 -33.36 0.16
CA GLU A 100 -10.09 -33.76 -0.65
C GLU A 100 -10.61 -32.62 -1.52
N ALA A 101 -10.69 -31.40 -0.98
CA ALA A 101 -11.09 -30.20 -1.73
C ALA A 101 -10.09 -29.89 -2.87
N LEU A 102 -8.81 -30.28 -2.73
CA LEU A 102 -7.75 -30.06 -3.69
C LEU A 102 -7.61 -31.17 -4.74
N ASN A 103 -8.09 -32.40 -4.45
CA ASN A 103 -8.01 -33.52 -5.37
C ASN A 103 -8.71 -33.28 -6.72
N TYR A 104 -9.63 -32.30 -6.79
CA TYR A 104 -10.33 -31.93 -8.02
C TYR A 104 -9.54 -31.01 -8.94
N THR A 105 -8.58 -30.20 -8.48
CA THR A 105 -7.56 -29.51 -9.30
C THR A 105 -6.77 -28.48 -8.47
N TRP A 106 -5.50 -28.70 -8.23
CA TRP A 106 -4.56 -27.76 -7.62
C TRP A 106 -4.57 -26.39 -8.29
N GLN A 107 -4.62 -26.37 -9.62
CA GLN A 107 -4.60 -25.14 -10.40
C GLN A 107 -5.83 -24.27 -10.10
N ARG A 108 -6.99 -24.90 -9.97
CA ARG A 108 -8.25 -24.20 -9.66
C ARG A 108 -8.25 -23.60 -8.25
N PHE A 109 -7.67 -24.32 -7.28
CA PHE A 109 -7.53 -23.82 -5.92
C PHE A 109 -6.61 -22.60 -5.87
N PHE A 110 -5.45 -22.63 -6.56
CA PHE A 110 -4.57 -21.47 -6.63
C PHE A 110 -5.23 -20.29 -7.33
N ASP A 111 -5.95 -20.52 -8.40
CA ASP A 111 -6.66 -19.47 -9.11
C ASP A 111 -7.76 -18.83 -8.26
N GLU A 112 -8.45 -19.60 -7.41
CA GLU A 112 -9.44 -19.11 -6.47
C GLU A 112 -8.83 -18.39 -5.24
N MET A 113 -7.68 -18.86 -4.75
CA MET A 113 -7.02 -18.28 -3.57
C MET A 113 -6.17 -17.05 -3.92
N LYS A 114 -5.65 -16.95 -5.13
CA LYS A 114 -4.84 -15.85 -5.59
C LYS A 114 -5.48 -14.47 -5.34
N PRO A 115 -6.72 -14.18 -5.73
CA PRO A 115 -7.32 -12.88 -5.47
C PRO A 115 -7.49 -12.59 -3.97
N GLN A 116 -7.69 -13.61 -3.13
CA GLN A 116 -7.78 -13.45 -1.69
C GLN A 116 -6.43 -13.09 -1.06
N ILE A 117 -5.33 -13.70 -1.53
CA ILE A 117 -3.96 -13.35 -1.09
C ILE A 117 -3.63 -11.92 -1.50
N VAL A 118 -3.90 -11.54 -2.74
CA VAL A 118 -3.71 -10.18 -3.26
C VAL A 118 -4.50 -9.18 -2.43
N ASP A 119 -5.79 -9.46 -2.20
CA ASP A 119 -6.69 -8.62 -1.39
C ASP A 119 -6.19 -8.42 0.05
N ALA A 120 -5.70 -9.48 0.67
CA ALA A 120 -5.18 -9.42 2.03
C ALA A 120 -3.89 -8.58 2.10
N PHE A 121 -2.99 -8.73 1.14
CA PHE A 121 -1.71 -8.02 1.14
C PHE A 121 -1.88 -6.53 0.87
N TYR A 122 -2.54 -6.13 -0.23
CA TYR A 122 -2.64 -4.70 -0.53
C TYR A 122 -3.44 -3.94 0.53
N LYS A 123 -4.50 -4.54 1.09
CA LYS A 123 -5.27 -3.90 2.18
C LYS A 123 -4.42 -3.64 3.41
N LYS A 124 -3.60 -4.63 3.82
CA LYS A 124 -2.70 -4.46 4.99
C LYS A 124 -1.59 -3.44 4.73
N ILE A 125 -1.03 -3.41 3.52
CA ILE A 125 -0.03 -2.41 3.12
C ILE A 125 -0.64 -1.00 3.18
N ASP A 126 -1.83 -0.82 2.60
CA ASP A 126 -2.51 0.48 2.59
C ASP A 126 -2.97 0.90 4.00
N GLU A 127 -3.48 -0.03 4.81
CA GLU A 127 -3.86 0.23 6.20
C GLU A 127 -2.66 0.68 7.05
N ALA A 128 -1.52 0.02 6.92
CA ALA A 128 -0.31 0.38 7.65
C ALA A 128 0.32 1.68 7.12
N GLY A 129 0.50 1.81 5.81
CA GLY A 129 1.18 2.95 5.20
C GLY A 129 0.35 4.24 5.22
N LEU A 130 -0.94 4.16 4.92
CA LEU A 130 -1.82 5.34 4.87
C LEU A 130 -2.45 5.66 6.22
N LEU A 131 -3.11 4.68 6.87
CA LEU A 131 -3.88 4.90 8.09
C LEU A 131 -3.05 4.72 9.38
N GLY A 132 -1.90 4.07 9.31
CA GLY A 132 -1.07 3.79 10.48
C GLY A 132 -1.63 2.71 11.41
N LEU A 133 -2.52 1.85 10.92
CA LEU A 133 -3.13 0.77 11.69
C LEU A 133 -2.20 -0.44 11.73
N GLU A 134 -1.93 -0.96 12.94
CA GLU A 134 -0.97 -2.06 13.16
C GLU A 134 0.36 -1.81 12.44
N ASN A 135 0.79 -0.55 12.40
CA ASN A 135 1.89 -0.09 11.59
C ASN A 135 3.25 -0.59 12.09
N PRO A 136 3.96 -1.44 11.34
CA PRO A 136 5.30 -1.88 11.67
C PRO A 136 6.40 -0.89 11.21
N PHE A 137 6.02 0.17 10.47
CA PHE A 137 6.92 1.17 9.89
C PHE A 137 7.17 2.34 10.85
N ALA A 138 8.15 3.17 10.57
CA ALA A 138 8.51 4.32 11.40
C ALA A 138 7.38 5.37 11.47
N ASN A 139 6.73 5.62 10.34
CA ASN A 139 5.63 6.58 10.22
C ASN A 139 4.56 6.09 9.24
N SER A 140 3.48 6.86 9.11
CA SER A 140 2.40 6.65 8.15
C SER A 140 1.84 8.01 7.73
N VAL A 141 1.12 8.04 6.62
CA VAL A 141 0.53 9.28 6.10
C VAL A 141 -0.37 9.97 7.13
N THR A 142 -1.30 9.24 7.75
CA THR A 142 -2.19 9.80 8.79
C THR A 142 -1.43 10.24 10.04
N LYS A 143 -0.40 9.50 10.47
CA LYS A 143 0.42 9.89 11.62
C LYS A 143 1.16 11.19 11.35
N VAL A 144 1.79 11.32 10.19
CA VAL A 144 2.49 12.54 9.77
C VAL A 144 1.55 13.72 9.70
N ALA A 145 0.34 13.57 9.12
CA ALA A 145 -0.68 14.62 9.10
C ALA A 145 -1.12 15.04 10.53
N THR A 146 -1.20 14.09 11.46
CA THR A 146 -1.56 14.36 12.85
C THR A 146 -0.44 15.09 13.59
N ASP A 147 0.79 14.61 13.46
CA ASP A 147 1.97 15.15 14.13
C ASP A 147 2.29 16.59 13.64
N SER A 148 1.99 16.88 12.35
CA SER A 148 2.12 18.24 11.79
C SER A 148 0.95 19.19 12.11
N GLY A 149 -0.09 18.70 12.79
CA GLY A 149 -1.30 19.48 13.08
C GLY A 149 -2.17 19.76 11.85
N ALA A 150 -1.96 19.05 10.74
CA ALA A 150 -2.72 19.20 9.50
C ALA A 150 -3.98 18.31 9.48
N VAL A 151 -4.71 18.27 10.61
CA VAL A 151 -5.98 17.53 10.73
C VAL A 151 -7.12 18.51 10.87
N ILE A 152 -8.10 18.43 9.97
CA ILE A 152 -9.31 19.22 9.95
C ILE A 152 -10.47 18.34 10.38
N GLN A 153 -11.29 18.83 11.29
CA GLN A 153 -12.51 18.17 11.73
C GLN A 153 -13.74 18.79 11.07
N GLY A 154 -14.56 17.97 10.41
CA GLY A 154 -15.79 18.45 9.80
C GLY A 154 -16.31 17.54 8.69
N PRO A 155 -17.47 17.87 8.12
CA PRO A 155 -17.99 17.16 6.96
C PRO A 155 -17.18 17.47 5.69
N ILE A 156 -17.28 16.58 4.70
CA ILE A 156 -16.72 16.84 3.37
C ILE A 156 -17.62 17.89 2.70
N ASN A 157 -17.13 19.12 2.63
CA ASN A 157 -17.73 20.24 1.92
C ASN A 157 -16.62 21.10 1.30
N TYR A 158 -16.99 22.04 0.43
CA TYR A 158 -16.04 22.89 -0.26
C TYR A 158 -15.11 23.65 0.69
N GLU A 159 -15.66 24.27 1.72
CA GLU A 159 -14.90 25.06 2.70
C GLU A 159 -13.82 24.22 3.41
N ASN A 160 -14.16 22.99 3.84
CA ASN A 160 -13.21 22.13 4.53
C ASN A 160 -12.17 21.51 3.57
N ILE A 161 -12.53 21.33 2.29
CA ILE A 161 -11.58 20.92 1.27
C ILE A 161 -10.56 22.02 1.02
N LEU A 162 -10.99 23.29 0.90
CA LEU A 162 -10.08 24.43 0.76
C LEU A 162 -9.15 24.54 1.99
N LYS A 163 -9.66 24.40 3.20
CA LYS A 163 -8.83 24.41 4.42
C LYS A 163 -7.82 23.27 4.42
N LEU A 164 -8.17 22.10 3.84
CA LEU A 164 -7.28 20.96 3.73
C LEU A 164 -6.11 21.26 2.77
N GLU A 165 -6.40 21.90 1.65
CA GLU A 165 -5.39 22.34 0.67
C GLU A 165 -4.55 23.48 1.21
N GLU A 166 -5.16 24.47 1.90
CA GLU A 166 -4.47 25.58 2.56
C GLU A 166 -3.39 25.08 3.52
N LYS A 167 -3.66 24.02 4.30
CA LYS A 167 -2.68 23.41 5.19
C LYS A 167 -1.45 22.84 4.46
N LEU A 168 -1.60 22.42 3.23
CA LEU A 168 -0.49 21.96 2.39
C LEU A 168 0.25 23.15 1.76
N TYR A 169 -0.49 24.12 1.24
CA TYR A 169 0.07 25.34 0.63
C TYR A 169 0.83 26.21 1.63
N GLU A 170 0.45 26.23 2.91
CA GLU A 170 1.23 26.89 3.99
C GLU A 170 2.69 26.35 4.06
N ASN A 171 2.96 25.18 3.51
CA ASN A 171 4.27 24.53 3.50
C ASN A 171 4.86 24.38 2.08
N ASP A 172 4.33 25.13 1.10
CA ASP A 172 4.72 25.09 -0.31
C ASP A 172 4.61 23.64 -0.90
N ILE A 173 3.56 22.91 -0.49
CA ILE A 173 3.30 21.55 -0.97
C ILE A 173 2.01 21.54 -1.77
N GLU A 174 2.12 21.21 -3.04
CA GLU A 174 0.99 20.99 -3.94
C GLU A 174 0.53 19.53 -3.85
N PRO A 175 -0.74 19.26 -3.49
CA PRO A 175 -1.26 17.90 -3.45
C PRO A 175 -1.36 17.32 -4.86
N ASN A 176 -0.94 16.07 -5.04
CA ASN A 176 -1.05 15.35 -6.32
C ASN A 176 -2.15 14.29 -6.32
N ALA A 177 -2.67 13.91 -5.15
CA ALA A 177 -3.79 13.00 -5.03
C ALA A 177 -4.57 13.21 -3.72
N PHE A 178 -5.85 12.84 -3.79
CA PHE A 178 -6.70 12.62 -2.62
C PHE A 178 -6.94 11.14 -2.43
N VAL A 179 -6.96 10.68 -1.18
CA VAL A 179 -7.36 9.31 -0.82
C VAL A 179 -8.62 9.36 0.02
N SER A 180 -9.64 8.64 -0.40
CA SER A 180 -10.94 8.64 0.25
C SER A 180 -11.58 7.24 0.21
N LYS A 181 -12.74 7.13 0.79
CA LYS A 181 -13.58 5.92 0.71
C LYS A 181 -14.65 6.11 -0.36
N VAL A 182 -14.96 5.07 -1.12
CA VAL A 182 -16.05 5.10 -2.11
C VAL A 182 -17.36 5.65 -1.54
N GLN A 183 -17.64 5.39 -0.25
CA GLN A 183 -18.84 5.89 0.44
C GLN A 183 -18.88 7.42 0.58
N ASN A 184 -17.76 8.12 0.38
CA ASN A 184 -17.68 9.58 0.44
C ASN A 184 -18.01 10.27 -0.90
N ARG A 185 -18.11 9.50 -1.99
CA ARG A 185 -18.45 10.05 -3.32
C ARG A 185 -19.72 10.89 -3.36
N PRO A 186 -20.83 10.53 -2.65
CA PRO A 186 -22.00 11.42 -2.60
C PRO A 186 -21.68 12.78 -2.01
N ALA A 187 -20.94 12.83 -0.89
CA ALA A 187 -20.53 14.09 -0.25
C ALA A 187 -19.61 14.92 -1.14
N LEU A 188 -18.65 14.28 -1.83
CA LEU A 188 -17.79 14.95 -2.81
C LEU A 188 -18.58 15.57 -3.97
N ARG A 189 -19.67 14.92 -4.43
CA ARG A 189 -20.56 15.46 -5.48
C ARG A 189 -21.44 16.60 -4.99
N GLU A 190 -21.74 16.64 -3.70
CA GLU A 190 -22.52 17.73 -3.08
C GLU A 190 -21.65 18.95 -2.79
N ALA A 191 -20.31 18.80 -2.71
CA ALA A 191 -19.38 19.89 -2.53
C ALA A 191 -19.42 20.81 -3.77
N ARG A 192 -19.79 22.08 -3.54
CA ARG A 192 -19.97 23.09 -4.57
C ARG A 192 -19.18 24.33 -4.21
N ASP A 193 -18.63 24.99 -5.22
CA ASP A 193 -18.00 26.30 -5.07
C ASP A 193 -19.02 27.42 -4.78
N GLY A 194 -18.53 28.66 -4.63
CA GLY A 194 -19.38 29.84 -4.41
C GLY A 194 -20.38 30.10 -5.51
N ASP A 195 -20.11 29.63 -6.73
CA ASP A 195 -20.99 29.76 -7.92
C ASP A 195 -21.94 28.56 -8.06
N LYS A 196 -22.00 27.67 -7.06
CA LYS A 196 -22.80 26.42 -7.05
C LYS A 196 -22.40 25.40 -8.11
N LYS A 197 -21.19 25.49 -8.68
CA LYS A 197 -20.64 24.48 -9.57
C LYS A 197 -20.06 23.34 -8.74
N THR A 198 -20.16 22.10 -9.25
CA THR A 198 -19.54 20.95 -8.65
C THR A 198 -18.03 20.97 -8.91
N ILE A 199 -17.24 20.85 -7.87
CA ILE A 199 -15.78 20.74 -7.96
C ILE A 199 -15.32 19.29 -8.23
N TYR A 200 -16.21 18.31 -8.05
CA TYR A 200 -15.92 16.91 -8.30
C TYR A 200 -16.36 16.49 -9.71
N ASP A 201 -15.40 16.07 -10.54
CA ASP A 201 -15.66 15.46 -11.85
C ASP A 201 -15.86 13.94 -11.68
N LYS A 202 -17.08 13.52 -11.98
CA LYS A 202 -17.47 12.11 -11.92
C LYS A 202 -16.83 11.24 -13.02
N ALA A 203 -16.56 11.82 -14.19
CA ALA A 203 -16.04 11.10 -15.34
C ALA A 203 -14.58 10.66 -15.10
N ASN A 204 -13.79 11.57 -14.57
CA ASN A 204 -12.35 11.38 -14.35
C ASN A 204 -12.01 11.03 -12.90
N ASN A 205 -13.00 11.03 -11.98
CA ASN A 205 -12.79 10.83 -10.54
C ASN A 205 -11.79 11.83 -9.96
N THR A 206 -11.91 13.10 -10.33
CA THR A 206 -11.04 14.18 -9.87
C THR A 206 -11.81 15.18 -9.01
N LEU A 207 -11.13 15.76 -8.04
CA LEU A 207 -11.58 16.84 -7.19
C LEU A 207 -10.68 18.05 -7.47
N ASP A 208 -11.25 19.12 -7.99
CA ASP A 208 -10.51 20.31 -8.44
C ASP A 208 -9.30 20.00 -9.35
N GLY A 209 -9.50 19.04 -10.28
CA GLY A 209 -8.45 18.58 -11.20
C GLY A 209 -7.50 17.53 -10.64
N ILE A 210 -7.49 17.30 -9.33
CA ILE A 210 -6.62 16.32 -8.66
C ILE A 210 -7.33 14.98 -8.52
N ILE A 211 -6.64 13.89 -8.78
CA ILE A 211 -7.21 12.54 -8.73
C ILE A 211 -7.66 12.15 -7.32
N VAL A 212 -8.84 11.52 -7.23
CA VAL A 212 -9.36 10.93 -5.99
C VAL A 212 -9.24 9.42 -6.06
N ALA A 213 -8.32 8.85 -5.29
CA ALA A 213 -8.10 7.42 -5.19
C ALA A 213 -8.99 6.80 -4.10
N ASP A 214 -9.71 5.74 -4.46
CA ASP A 214 -10.63 5.06 -3.54
C ASP A 214 -9.92 3.93 -2.79
N MET A 215 -9.78 4.07 -1.49
CA MET A 215 -9.24 3.03 -0.62
C MET A 215 -10.26 1.91 -0.39
N LYS A 216 -9.87 0.68 -0.67
CA LYS A 216 -10.74 -0.50 -0.56
C LYS A 216 -10.82 -1.09 0.85
N SER A 217 -10.10 -0.53 1.83
CA SER A 217 -10.14 -1.00 3.23
C SER A 217 -11.44 -0.60 3.93
N LYS A 218 -11.90 -1.47 4.84
CA LYS A 218 -13.03 -1.18 5.74
C LYS A 218 -12.63 -0.23 6.87
N GLN A 219 -11.35 -0.09 7.15
CA GLN A 219 -10.81 0.67 8.28
C GLN A 219 -10.82 2.18 8.07
N ILE A 220 -10.79 2.66 6.82
CA ILE A 220 -10.99 4.08 6.54
C ILE A 220 -12.44 4.45 6.87
N LYS A 221 -12.64 5.51 7.65
CA LYS A 221 -13.97 5.93 8.11
C LYS A 221 -14.70 6.70 7.02
N LYS A 222 -16.04 6.67 7.07
CA LYS A 222 -16.86 7.56 6.27
C LYS A 222 -16.62 9.00 6.73
N GLY A 223 -16.36 9.92 5.80
CA GLY A 223 -16.02 11.31 6.10
C GLY A 223 -14.50 11.57 6.14
N ASP A 224 -13.65 10.54 6.10
CA ASP A 224 -12.21 10.74 6.00
C ASP A 224 -11.81 11.05 4.54
N LEU A 225 -11.00 12.10 4.38
CA LEU A 225 -10.34 12.49 3.14
C LEU A 225 -8.89 12.85 3.46
N ILE A 226 -7.95 12.20 2.80
CA ILE A 226 -6.52 12.46 2.96
C ILE A 226 -6.04 13.16 1.70
N ALA A 227 -5.35 14.27 1.84
CA ALA A 227 -4.72 15.01 0.76
C ALA A 227 -3.21 15.08 0.96
N GLY A 228 -2.45 15.12 -0.10
CA GLY A 228 -1.02 15.34 0.00
C GLY A 228 -0.26 15.09 -1.29
N ASN A 229 1.04 15.30 -1.19
CA ASN A 229 1.95 14.96 -2.27
C ASN A 229 2.58 13.58 -1.99
N PHE A 230 2.10 12.59 -2.70
CA PHE A 230 2.49 11.19 -2.53
C PHE A 230 3.89 10.88 -3.08
N ASP A 231 4.56 11.80 -3.79
CA ASP A 231 5.97 11.65 -4.15
C ASP A 231 6.87 11.61 -2.91
N HIS A 232 6.37 12.13 -1.78
CA HIS A 232 7.03 12.04 -0.47
C HIS A 232 6.71 10.76 0.30
N LEU A 233 5.82 9.91 -0.21
CA LEU A 233 5.59 8.56 0.28
C LEU A 233 6.47 7.61 -0.52
N VAL A 234 7.44 6.97 0.12
CA VAL A 234 8.30 6.01 -0.55
C VAL A 234 8.03 4.60 -0.07
N TYR A 235 8.17 3.66 -0.98
CA TYR A 235 8.09 2.24 -0.66
C TYR A 235 9.19 1.45 -1.35
N GLY A 236 9.55 0.32 -0.77
CA GLY A 236 10.55 -0.57 -1.35
C GLY A 236 10.25 -2.02 -1.03
N VAL A 237 10.53 -2.89 -1.99
CA VAL A 237 10.34 -4.34 -1.88
C VAL A 237 11.69 -5.01 -2.11
N PRO A 238 12.31 -5.60 -1.07
CA PRO A 238 13.63 -6.22 -1.21
C PRO A 238 13.60 -7.53 -1.99
N TYR A 239 12.52 -8.31 -1.84
CA TYR A 239 12.36 -9.63 -2.44
C TYR A 239 10.92 -9.82 -2.92
N ASN A 240 10.77 -10.58 -4.00
CA ASN A 240 9.46 -11.01 -4.47
C ASN A 240 8.73 -11.88 -3.42
N ILE A 241 7.41 -11.98 -3.55
CA ILE A 241 6.60 -12.85 -2.69
C ILE A 241 7.13 -14.28 -2.76
N THR A 242 7.31 -14.92 -1.61
CA THR A 242 7.72 -16.31 -1.53
C THR A 242 6.56 -17.18 -1.07
N TYR A 243 6.40 -18.33 -1.72
CA TYR A 243 5.39 -19.33 -1.38
C TYR A 243 6.05 -20.61 -0.89
N LYS A 244 5.45 -21.20 0.14
CA LYS A 244 5.82 -22.53 0.61
C LYS A 244 4.55 -23.34 0.85
N ILE A 245 4.48 -24.51 0.25
CA ILE A 245 3.43 -25.51 0.49
C ILE A 245 3.96 -26.52 1.48
N SER A 246 3.13 -26.92 2.44
CA SER A 246 3.44 -27.98 3.39
C SER A 246 2.22 -28.87 3.57
N GLU A 247 2.45 -30.17 3.59
CA GLU A 247 1.47 -31.22 3.91
C GLU A 247 1.76 -31.79 5.31
N GLU A 248 2.83 -31.33 5.92
CA GLU A 248 3.29 -31.77 7.24
C GLU A 248 3.42 -30.58 8.17
N GLY A 249 3.16 -30.83 9.45
CA GLY A 249 3.32 -29.83 10.52
C GLY A 249 2.02 -29.48 11.22
N GLN A 250 2.17 -28.66 12.25
CA GLN A 250 1.07 -28.21 13.11
C GLN A 250 0.88 -26.70 12.97
N ILE A 251 -0.37 -26.27 12.88
CA ILE A 251 -0.74 -24.85 12.84
C ILE A 251 -1.41 -24.49 14.16
N SER A 252 -0.69 -23.71 14.99
CA SER A 252 -1.15 -23.33 16.32
C SER A 252 -2.14 -22.16 16.32
N THR A 253 -2.16 -21.36 15.22
CA THR A 253 -3.02 -20.17 15.08
C THR A 253 -4.45 -20.49 14.63
N MET A 254 -4.71 -21.70 14.19
CA MET A 254 -6.01 -22.20 13.84
C MET A 254 -6.31 -23.44 14.69
N LYS A 255 -7.52 -23.50 15.24
CA LYS A 255 -7.90 -24.55 16.16
C LYS A 255 -9.09 -25.34 15.65
N ASN A 256 -9.14 -26.60 16.01
CA ASN A 256 -10.30 -27.46 15.86
C ASN A 256 -11.43 -27.07 16.83
N SER A 257 -12.60 -27.64 16.68
CA SER A 257 -13.75 -27.42 17.57
C SER A 257 -13.52 -27.84 19.04
N ASP A 258 -12.53 -28.71 19.28
CA ASP A 258 -12.08 -29.19 20.58
C ASP A 258 -10.90 -28.38 21.18
N ASP A 259 -10.60 -27.21 20.62
CA ASP A 259 -9.51 -26.28 20.97
C ASP A 259 -8.09 -26.86 20.73
N THR A 260 -7.95 -28.01 20.08
CA THR A 260 -6.68 -28.54 19.63
C THR A 260 -6.14 -27.84 18.39
N SER A 261 -4.82 -27.78 18.24
CA SER A 261 -4.18 -27.21 17.05
C SER A 261 -4.39 -28.12 15.84
N ILE A 262 -4.51 -27.54 14.65
CA ILE A 262 -4.62 -28.30 13.41
C ILE A 262 -3.30 -28.99 13.12
N ASN A 263 -3.35 -30.32 12.93
CA ASN A 263 -2.26 -31.13 12.44
C ASN A 263 -2.50 -31.49 10.96
N LEU A 264 -1.64 -30.96 10.08
CA LEU A 264 -1.82 -31.11 8.63
C LEU A 264 -1.76 -32.58 8.19
N PHE A 265 -0.87 -33.36 8.80
CA PHE A 265 -0.69 -34.77 8.43
C PHE A 265 -1.87 -35.63 8.89
N GLU A 266 -2.29 -35.51 10.16
CA GLU A 266 -3.37 -36.34 10.75
C GLU A 266 -4.75 -36.02 10.15
N GLN A 267 -4.94 -34.77 9.69
CA GLN A 267 -6.23 -34.28 9.18
C GLN A 267 -6.27 -34.19 7.65
N GLU A 268 -5.26 -34.76 6.96
CA GLU A 268 -5.11 -34.70 5.50
C GLU A 268 -5.29 -33.27 4.93
N MET A 269 -4.65 -32.31 5.58
CA MET A 269 -4.72 -30.89 5.21
C MET A 269 -3.43 -30.41 4.55
N ILE A 270 -3.56 -29.38 3.73
CA ILE A 270 -2.44 -28.74 3.05
C ILE A 270 -2.44 -27.26 3.43
N ALA A 271 -1.27 -26.74 3.78
CA ALA A 271 -1.05 -25.35 4.07
C ALA A 271 -0.21 -24.65 3.00
N ILE A 272 -0.64 -23.46 2.60
CA ILE A 272 0.13 -22.57 1.73
C ILE A 272 0.50 -21.34 2.52
N ARG A 273 1.80 -21.09 2.64
CA ARG A 273 2.33 -19.87 3.24
C ARG A 273 2.81 -18.93 2.16
N ALA A 274 2.24 -17.73 2.09
CA ALA A 274 2.72 -16.63 1.29
C ALA A 274 3.37 -15.58 2.19
N THR A 275 4.57 -15.11 1.85
CA THR A 275 5.28 -14.07 2.59
C THR A 275 5.88 -13.05 1.63
N MET A 276 5.83 -11.77 2.03
CA MET A 276 6.34 -10.63 1.32
C MET A 276 7.04 -9.70 2.31
N ASP A 277 8.14 -9.10 1.91
CA ASP A 277 8.80 -8.05 2.68
C ASP A 277 8.57 -6.71 1.96
N ILE A 278 8.13 -5.69 2.69
CA ILE A 278 7.89 -4.34 2.16
C ILE A 278 8.29 -3.29 3.20
N GLY A 279 8.93 -2.22 2.73
CA GLY A 279 9.18 -1.01 3.52
C GLY A 279 8.31 0.12 3.03
N VAL A 280 7.81 0.95 3.94
CA VAL A 280 7.08 2.19 3.65
C VAL A 280 7.62 3.28 4.55
N LEU A 281 7.83 4.47 4.00
CA LEU A 281 8.34 5.62 4.73
C LEU A 281 7.78 6.92 4.13
N VAL A 282 7.33 7.83 4.96
CA VAL A 282 7.04 9.20 4.58
C VAL A 282 8.28 10.05 4.83
N ILE A 283 8.76 10.74 3.80
CA ILE A 283 10.02 11.47 3.82
C ILE A 283 9.86 12.86 4.44
N LYS A 284 8.77 13.57 4.12
CA LYS A 284 8.55 14.96 4.50
C LYS A 284 7.39 15.07 5.49
N ASP A 285 7.66 15.63 6.67
CA ASP A 285 6.72 15.63 7.81
C ASP A 285 5.44 16.47 7.60
N LYS A 286 5.41 17.34 6.58
CA LYS A 286 4.27 18.23 6.33
C LYS A 286 3.61 17.98 4.98
N ALA A 287 3.93 16.84 4.33
CA ALA A 287 3.47 16.53 2.98
C ALA A 287 2.02 16.08 2.90
N PHE A 288 1.35 15.87 4.03
CA PHE A 288 0.01 15.31 4.08
C PHE A 288 -0.89 16.06 5.05
N ALA A 289 -2.16 16.13 4.69
CA ALA A 289 -3.23 16.68 5.53
C ALA A 289 -4.43 15.72 5.53
N LYS A 290 -5.22 15.72 6.59
CA LYS A 290 -6.37 14.84 6.76
C LYS A 290 -7.61 15.64 7.15
N LEU A 291 -8.72 15.40 6.45
CA LEU A 291 -10.07 15.78 6.90
C LEU A 291 -10.72 14.53 7.52
N THR A 292 -11.34 14.68 8.67
CA THR A 292 -12.07 13.61 9.36
C THR A 292 -13.43 14.11 9.84
N ALA A 293 -14.45 13.28 9.77
CA ALA A 293 -15.76 13.63 10.28
C ALA A 293 -15.67 13.95 11.79
N SER A 294 -16.35 15.00 12.23
CA SER A 294 -16.56 15.25 13.66
C SER A 294 -17.30 14.05 14.25
N VAL A 295 -16.81 13.51 15.37
CA VAL A 295 -17.44 12.44 16.13
C VAL A 295 -18.68 12.98 16.83
#